data_5b1e47324a4df08fb610f0e5f4143ea1
#
_entry.id   5b1e47324a4df08fb610f0e5f4143ea1
#
_cell.length_a   1.000
_cell.length_b   1.000
_cell.length_c   1.000
_cell.angle_alpha   90.00
_cell.angle_beta   90.00
_cell.angle_gamma   90.00
#
_symmetry.space_group_name_H-M   'P 1'
#
loop_
_entity.id
_entity.type
_entity.pdbx_description
1 polymer ?
#
loop_
_entity_poly.entity_id
_entity_poly.type
_entity_poly.pdbx_seq_one_letter_code
_entity_poly.pdbx_strand_id
1 'polypeptide(L)'
;MCCNTTRALKNEIKTTALFSKILAKIERLKIIMISDMPNTQQILMQLQGVANAQKAIEMAAYMKNRFDFLGIPTPLRRKLCKPLFKEMKPQALEWDFVESCWESPYREMQYVATDYLNSLIEQLTPQDLSRIELLITRKSWWDTIDALGKVIGGIFLNFPEIRPQLIHWSQHDNIWLRRVAIDCQLSLKQQTDKALLSEIIQNNFGQSEFFINKAIGWALREYGKTNPDWVKNFVQQHREKMAQLSVREALKRLK
;
A
#
# COMPACT_ATOMS: atom_id res chain seq x y z
N MET A 1 -3.04 59.50 -40.62
CA MET A 1 -2.80 58.01 -40.57
C MET A 1 -2.84 57.40 -39.18
N CYS A 2 -3.24 58.13 -38.11
CA CYS A 2 -3.21 57.59 -36.71
C CYS A 2 -4.49 56.88 -36.21
N CYS A 3 -5.57 56.79 -37.01
CA CYS A 3 -6.85 56.28 -36.50
C CYS A 3 -7.02 54.74 -36.64
N ASN A 4 -6.24 54.08 -37.52
CA ASN A 4 -6.39 52.63 -37.75
C ASN A 4 -5.62 51.73 -36.76
N THR A 5 -4.52 52.19 -36.21
CA THR A 5 -3.70 51.45 -35.21
C THR A 5 -4.39 51.31 -33.86
N THR A 6 -5.13 52.29 -33.41
CA THR A 6 -5.89 52.27 -32.14
C THR A 6 -7.11 51.33 -32.19
N ARG A 7 -7.68 51.13 -33.35
CA ARG A 7 -8.84 50.21 -33.56
C ARG A 7 -8.36 48.76 -33.62
N ALA A 8 -7.21 48.48 -34.24
CA ALA A 8 -6.58 47.15 -34.26
C ALA A 8 -6.15 46.68 -32.87
N LEU A 9 -5.47 47.53 -32.10
CA LEU A 9 -5.08 47.27 -30.70
C LEU A 9 -6.30 47.00 -29.80
N LYS A 10 -7.38 47.78 -29.92
CA LYS A 10 -8.61 47.54 -29.15
C LYS A 10 -9.29 46.21 -29.50
N ASN A 11 -9.20 45.76 -30.76
CA ASN A 11 -9.76 44.45 -31.18
C ASN A 11 -8.88 43.30 -30.69
N GLU A 12 -7.56 43.39 -30.70
CA GLU A 12 -6.64 42.38 -30.12
C GLU A 12 -6.84 42.23 -28.60
N ILE A 13 -6.97 43.34 -27.86
CA ILE A 13 -7.22 43.27 -26.40
C ILE A 13 -8.59 42.62 -26.14
N LYS A 14 -9.64 42.90 -26.93
CA LYS A 14 -10.94 42.25 -26.77
C LYS A 14 -10.89 40.75 -27.09
N THR A 15 -10.11 40.34 -28.08
CA THR A 15 -9.96 38.94 -28.49
C THR A 15 -9.20 38.18 -27.43
N THR A 16 -8.11 38.74 -26.84
CA THR A 16 -7.34 38.14 -25.77
C THR A 16 -8.17 38.00 -24.50
N ALA A 17 -8.96 39.01 -24.13
CA ALA A 17 -9.87 38.94 -22.98
C ALA A 17 -11.00 37.90 -23.16
N LEU A 18 -11.52 37.75 -24.38
CA LEU A 18 -12.52 36.72 -24.70
C LEU A 18 -11.92 35.32 -24.63
N PHE A 19 -10.70 35.13 -25.14
CA PHE A 19 -9.97 33.87 -25.11
C PHE A 19 -9.66 33.44 -23.66
N SER A 20 -9.22 34.37 -22.82
CA SER A 20 -9.00 34.16 -21.38
C SER A 20 -10.28 33.72 -20.65
N LYS A 21 -11.43 34.35 -20.94
CA LYS A 21 -12.73 33.97 -20.37
C LYS A 21 -13.19 32.58 -20.82
N ILE A 22 -12.95 32.23 -22.08
CA ILE A 22 -13.27 30.89 -22.62
C ILE A 22 -12.39 29.84 -21.92
N LEU A 23 -11.10 30.06 -21.79
CA LEU A 23 -10.18 29.16 -21.08
C LEU A 23 -10.61 28.96 -19.64
N ALA A 24 -10.92 30.02 -18.91
CA ALA A 24 -11.39 29.95 -17.54
C ALA A 24 -12.72 29.19 -17.41
N LYS A 25 -13.62 29.31 -18.39
CA LYS A 25 -14.88 28.57 -18.44
C LYS A 25 -14.64 27.08 -18.73
N ILE A 26 -13.71 26.74 -19.62
CA ILE A 26 -13.31 25.35 -19.91
C ILE A 26 -12.67 24.71 -18.68
N GLU A 27 -11.79 25.43 -18.00
CA GLU A 27 -11.18 24.92 -16.75
C GLU A 27 -12.23 24.69 -15.65
N ARG A 28 -13.17 25.61 -15.47
CA ARG A 28 -14.30 25.41 -14.53
C ARG A 28 -15.15 24.19 -14.89
N LEU A 29 -15.48 24.00 -16.17
CA LEU A 29 -16.25 22.83 -16.62
C LEU A 29 -15.46 21.54 -16.40
N LYS A 30 -14.14 21.51 -16.64
CA LYS A 30 -13.28 20.36 -16.35
C LYS A 30 -13.27 20.05 -14.86
N ILE A 31 -13.18 21.06 -13.97
CA ILE A 31 -13.22 20.88 -12.53
C ILE A 31 -14.56 20.28 -12.08
N ILE A 32 -15.68 20.79 -12.58
CA ILE A 32 -17.02 20.27 -12.28
C ILE A 32 -17.16 18.82 -12.77
N MET A 33 -16.75 18.51 -14.00
CA MET A 33 -16.80 17.14 -14.53
C MET A 33 -15.93 16.17 -13.72
N ILE A 34 -14.78 16.61 -13.19
CA ILE A 34 -13.90 15.78 -12.36
C ILE A 34 -14.51 15.56 -10.98
N SER A 35 -15.17 16.56 -10.38
CA SER A 35 -15.81 16.42 -9.06
C SER A 35 -16.98 15.43 -9.04
N ASP A 36 -17.65 15.24 -10.17
CA ASP A 36 -18.79 14.32 -10.30
C ASP A 36 -18.36 12.87 -10.63
N MET A 37 -17.04 12.63 -10.86
CA MET A 37 -16.52 11.31 -11.16
C MET A 37 -16.24 10.51 -9.89
N PRO A 38 -16.37 9.16 -9.93
CA PRO A 38 -15.95 8.33 -8.81
C PRO A 38 -14.49 8.60 -8.39
N ASN A 39 -14.21 8.60 -7.08
CA ASN A 39 -12.91 8.87 -6.50
C ASN A 39 -11.77 8.06 -7.13
N THR A 40 -12.03 6.79 -7.47
CA THR A 40 -11.08 5.90 -8.16
C THR A 40 -10.68 6.44 -9.53
N GLN A 41 -11.66 6.96 -10.30
CA GLN A 41 -11.41 7.47 -11.63
C GLN A 41 -10.66 8.80 -11.59
N GLN A 42 -10.96 9.67 -10.62
CA GLN A 42 -10.21 10.92 -10.39
C GLN A 42 -8.74 10.63 -10.12
N ILE A 43 -8.43 9.72 -9.21
CA ILE A 43 -7.05 9.32 -8.89
C ILE A 43 -6.36 8.72 -10.12
N LEU A 44 -7.03 7.81 -10.83
CA LEU A 44 -6.45 7.18 -12.01
C LEU A 44 -6.06 8.21 -13.07
N MET A 45 -6.95 9.17 -13.37
CA MET A 45 -6.65 10.26 -14.31
C MET A 45 -5.48 11.12 -13.86
N GLN A 46 -5.40 11.49 -12.56
CA GLN A 46 -4.27 12.25 -12.02
C GLN A 46 -2.95 11.48 -12.16
N LEU A 47 -2.97 10.16 -11.89
CA LEU A 47 -1.79 9.32 -12.03
C LEU A 47 -1.38 9.17 -13.50
N GLN A 48 -2.34 8.95 -14.41
CA GLN A 48 -2.07 8.87 -15.85
C GLN A 48 -1.47 10.17 -16.39
N GLY A 49 -1.89 11.33 -15.87
CA GLY A 49 -1.37 12.64 -16.27
C GLY A 49 0.12 12.88 -15.93
N VAL A 50 0.69 12.04 -15.06
CA VAL A 50 2.13 12.10 -14.66
C VAL A 50 2.86 10.79 -14.93
N ALA A 51 2.28 9.91 -15.74
CA ALA A 51 2.86 8.61 -16.07
C ALA A 51 4.22 8.75 -16.75
N ASN A 52 5.11 7.78 -16.49
CA ASN A 52 6.45 7.72 -17.07
C ASN A 52 6.73 6.33 -17.63
N ALA A 53 6.73 6.19 -18.94
CA ALA A 53 6.86 4.91 -19.64
C ALA A 53 8.18 4.20 -19.30
N GLN A 54 9.30 4.93 -19.21
CA GLN A 54 10.60 4.32 -18.89
C GLN A 54 10.61 3.74 -17.46
N LYS A 55 10.11 4.50 -16.48
CA LYS A 55 9.97 4.02 -15.09
C LYS A 55 8.96 2.88 -14.98
N ALA A 56 7.91 2.88 -15.78
CA ALA A 56 6.94 1.79 -15.80
C ALA A 56 7.61 0.45 -16.17
N ILE A 57 8.46 0.45 -17.19
CA ILE A 57 9.26 -0.72 -17.59
C ILE A 57 10.18 -1.19 -16.46
N GLU A 58 10.88 -0.26 -15.81
CA GLU A 58 11.78 -0.57 -14.70
C GLU A 58 11.04 -1.15 -13.49
N MET A 59 9.89 -0.58 -13.13
CA MET A 59 9.04 -1.05 -12.03
C MET A 59 8.43 -2.43 -12.34
N ALA A 60 7.96 -2.64 -13.57
CA ALA A 60 7.46 -3.94 -14.01
C ALA A 60 8.56 -5.02 -13.96
N ALA A 61 9.75 -4.74 -14.46
CA ALA A 61 10.90 -5.64 -14.42
C ALA A 61 11.29 -6.00 -12.97
N TYR A 62 11.30 -5.02 -12.05
CA TYR A 62 11.55 -5.25 -10.62
C TYR A 62 10.52 -6.19 -10.00
N MET A 63 9.25 -6.11 -10.43
CA MET A 63 8.16 -7.00 -10.02
C MET A 63 8.04 -8.27 -10.88
N LYS A 64 9.11 -8.63 -11.60
CA LYS A 64 9.17 -9.82 -12.47
C LYS A 64 8.11 -9.83 -13.58
N ASN A 65 7.76 -8.65 -14.08
CA ASN A 65 6.76 -8.42 -15.13
C ASN A 65 5.37 -9.05 -14.80
N ARG A 66 5.00 -9.05 -13.50
CA ARG A 66 3.72 -9.60 -13.05
C ARG A 66 2.57 -8.61 -13.16
N PHE A 67 2.88 -7.32 -13.24
CA PHE A 67 1.90 -6.23 -13.20
C PHE A 67 2.29 -5.11 -14.15
N ASP A 68 1.28 -4.43 -14.67
CA ASP A 68 1.45 -3.19 -15.42
C ASP A 68 1.63 -2.01 -14.46
N PHE A 69 2.44 -1.04 -14.88
CA PHE A 69 2.74 0.16 -14.12
C PHE A 69 2.52 1.43 -14.95
N LEU A 70 2.17 2.51 -14.29
CA LEU A 70 2.21 3.87 -14.83
C LEU A 70 3.60 4.51 -14.68
N GLY A 71 4.48 3.93 -13.87
CA GLY A 71 5.83 4.42 -13.61
C GLY A 71 5.90 5.57 -12.63
N ILE A 72 5.06 5.55 -11.59
CA ILE A 72 4.93 6.65 -10.62
C ILE A 72 5.57 6.27 -9.28
N PRO A 73 6.66 6.96 -8.88
CA PRO A 73 7.30 6.71 -7.59
C PRO A 73 6.37 6.97 -6.40
N THR A 74 6.52 6.19 -5.34
CA THR A 74 5.71 6.28 -4.11
C THR A 74 5.54 7.71 -3.55
N PRO A 75 6.59 8.56 -3.45
CA PRO A 75 6.41 9.92 -2.94
C PRO A 75 5.45 10.77 -3.79
N LEU A 76 5.53 10.66 -5.12
CA LEU A 76 4.66 11.39 -6.03
C LEU A 76 3.23 10.87 -5.95
N ARG A 77 3.03 9.53 -6.00
CA ARG A 77 1.71 8.91 -5.83
C ARG A 77 1.03 9.40 -4.55
N ARG A 78 1.71 9.30 -3.40
CA ARG A 78 1.18 9.74 -2.11
C ARG A 78 0.87 11.23 -2.06
N LYS A 79 1.69 12.06 -2.70
CA LYS A 79 1.42 13.50 -2.82
C LYS A 79 0.12 13.77 -3.57
N LEU A 80 -0.12 13.07 -4.67
CA LEU A 80 -1.32 13.22 -5.49
C LEU A 80 -2.59 12.70 -4.79
N CYS A 81 -2.49 11.57 -4.07
CA CYS A 81 -3.63 10.98 -3.36
C CYS A 81 -4.01 11.74 -2.07
N LYS A 82 -3.07 12.48 -1.46
CA LYS A 82 -3.27 13.13 -0.16
C LYS A 82 -4.50 14.04 -0.07
N PRO A 83 -4.81 14.91 -1.05
CA PRO A 83 -6.00 15.77 -0.99
C PRO A 83 -7.29 14.95 -0.91
N LEU A 84 -7.46 13.95 -1.79
CA LEU A 84 -8.63 13.09 -1.81
C LEU A 84 -8.78 12.30 -0.51
N PHE A 85 -7.71 11.69 0.00
CA PHE A 85 -7.77 10.96 1.28
C PHE A 85 -8.17 11.87 2.45
N LYS A 86 -7.78 13.15 2.41
CA LYS A 86 -8.20 14.14 3.42
C LYS A 86 -9.71 14.39 3.36
N GLU A 87 -10.30 14.42 2.19
CA GLU A 87 -11.73 14.60 1.98
C GLU A 87 -12.54 13.35 2.37
N MET A 88 -12.00 12.16 2.07
CA MET A 88 -12.63 10.87 2.39
C MET A 88 -12.51 10.50 3.88
N LYS A 89 -11.45 10.92 4.57
CA LYS A 89 -11.16 10.49 5.95
C LYS A 89 -12.28 10.77 6.97
N PRO A 90 -13.02 11.87 6.94
CA PRO A 90 -14.15 12.12 7.85
C PRO A 90 -15.36 11.24 7.59
N GLN A 91 -15.42 10.56 6.45
CA GLN A 91 -16.52 9.70 6.03
C GLN A 91 -16.26 8.26 6.49
N ALA A 92 -17.27 7.41 6.38
CA ALA A 92 -17.10 5.97 6.60
C ALA A 92 -16.13 5.39 5.56
N LEU A 93 -15.45 4.30 5.92
CA LEU A 93 -14.54 3.58 5.02
C LEU A 93 -15.27 3.14 3.73
N GLU A 94 -14.79 3.61 2.59
CA GLU A 94 -15.37 3.33 1.27
C GLU A 94 -14.74 2.06 0.67
N TRP A 95 -15.33 0.91 0.95
CA TRP A 95 -14.85 -0.36 0.39
C TRP A 95 -14.97 -0.43 -1.14
N ASP A 96 -15.97 0.20 -1.75
CA ASP A 96 -16.11 0.26 -3.21
C ASP A 96 -14.94 1.00 -3.86
N PHE A 97 -14.39 2.02 -3.20
CA PHE A 97 -13.15 2.66 -3.62
C PHE A 97 -11.96 1.70 -3.59
N VAL A 98 -11.79 0.94 -2.49
CA VAL A 98 -10.72 -0.05 -2.33
C VAL A 98 -10.80 -1.13 -3.40
N GLU A 99 -11.98 -1.72 -3.60
CA GLU A 99 -12.23 -2.77 -4.60
C GLU A 99 -11.97 -2.25 -6.02
N SER A 100 -12.48 -1.07 -6.37
CA SER A 100 -12.26 -0.45 -7.68
C SER A 100 -10.78 -0.18 -7.95
N CYS A 101 -10.03 0.27 -6.94
CA CYS A 101 -8.57 0.40 -7.03
C CYS A 101 -7.89 -0.96 -7.23
N TRP A 102 -8.39 -2.01 -6.56
CA TRP A 102 -7.81 -3.36 -6.64
C TRP A 102 -8.01 -3.98 -8.03
N GLU A 103 -9.16 -3.74 -8.66
CA GLU A 103 -9.47 -4.26 -10.00
C GLU A 103 -8.69 -3.55 -11.12
N SER A 104 -8.17 -2.35 -10.89
CA SER A 104 -7.36 -1.64 -11.87
C SER A 104 -6.21 -2.50 -12.41
N PRO A 105 -5.87 -2.40 -13.71
CA PRO A 105 -4.71 -3.09 -14.28
C PRO A 105 -3.38 -2.57 -13.73
N TYR A 106 -3.32 -1.31 -13.33
CA TYR A 106 -2.08 -0.66 -12.90
C TYR A 106 -1.78 -0.91 -11.43
N ARG A 107 -0.56 -1.39 -11.14
CA ARG A 107 -0.11 -1.73 -9.79
C ARG A 107 -0.16 -0.56 -8.81
N GLU A 108 0.08 0.65 -9.29
CA GLU A 108 -0.03 1.85 -8.46
C GLU A 108 -1.43 2.02 -7.84
N MET A 109 -2.48 1.52 -8.48
CA MET A 109 -3.83 1.61 -7.91
C MET A 109 -4.01 0.65 -6.72
N GLN A 110 -3.43 -0.55 -6.75
CA GLN A 110 -3.39 -1.41 -5.55
C GLN A 110 -2.61 -0.74 -4.41
N TYR A 111 -1.53 -0.01 -4.73
CA TYR A 111 -0.83 0.78 -3.70
C TYR A 111 -1.68 1.96 -3.18
N VAL A 112 -2.53 2.58 -4.01
CA VAL A 112 -3.50 3.59 -3.56
C VAL A 112 -4.46 2.98 -2.56
N ALA A 113 -5.03 1.80 -2.86
CA ALA A 113 -5.92 1.08 -1.94
C ALA A 113 -5.24 0.77 -0.59
N THR A 114 -4.02 0.26 -0.61
CA THR A 114 -3.28 -0.04 0.64
C THR A 114 -2.90 1.23 1.42
N ASP A 115 -2.52 2.32 0.74
CA ASP A 115 -2.26 3.61 1.40
C ASP A 115 -3.54 4.20 2.01
N TYR A 116 -4.70 4.05 1.35
CA TYR A 116 -6.01 4.47 1.87
C TYR A 116 -6.39 3.68 3.12
N LEU A 117 -6.36 2.35 3.08
CA LEU A 117 -6.62 1.49 4.25
C LEU A 117 -5.67 1.83 5.42
N ASN A 118 -4.37 2.01 5.15
CA ASN A 118 -3.40 2.42 6.17
C ASN A 118 -3.73 3.78 6.79
N SER A 119 -4.33 4.71 6.04
CA SER A 119 -4.72 6.03 6.56
C SER A 119 -5.96 5.99 7.46
N LEU A 120 -6.73 4.90 7.41
CA LEU A 120 -8.00 4.68 8.11
C LEU A 120 -7.95 3.50 9.08
N ILE A 121 -6.77 3.10 9.56
CA ILE A 121 -6.60 1.97 10.50
C ILE A 121 -7.55 2.08 11.71
N GLU A 122 -7.78 3.29 12.21
CA GLU A 122 -8.69 3.56 13.34
C GLU A 122 -10.17 3.23 13.05
N GLN A 123 -10.55 3.13 11.77
CA GLN A 123 -11.92 2.79 11.37
C GLN A 123 -12.09 1.30 11.05
N LEU A 124 -10.98 0.57 10.89
CA LEU A 124 -10.99 -0.85 10.58
C LEU A 124 -11.31 -1.69 11.82
N THR A 125 -12.10 -2.73 11.61
CA THR A 125 -12.61 -3.63 12.64
C THR A 125 -12.39 -5.10 12.27
N PRO A 126 -12.59 -6.06 13.16
CA PRO A 126 -12.53 -7.48 12.84
C PRO A 126 -13.48 -7.91 11.70
N GLN A 127 -14.58 -7.19 11.50
CA GLN A 127 -15.54 -7.47 10.41
C GLN A 127 -14.94 -7.23 9.01
N ASP A 128 -13.88 -6.42 8.92
CA ASP A 128 -13.20 -6.12 7.67
C ASP A 128 -12.19 -7.19 7.23
N LEU A 129 -11.86 -8.14 8.11
CA LEU A 129 -10.85 -9.17 7.86
C LEU A 129 -11.14 -10.00 6.61
N SER A 130 -12.41 -10.39 6.39
CA SER A 130 -12.80 -11.17 5.21
C SER A 130 -12.56 -10.41 3.89
N ARG A 131 -12.81 -9.11 3.87
CA ARG A 131 -12.53 -8.27 2.70
C ARG A 131 -11.03 -8.09 2.49
N ILE A 132 -10.26 -7.91 3.56
CA ILE A 132 -8.80 -7.81 3.46
C ILE A 132 -8.19 -9.14 3.01
N GLU A 133 -8.72 -10.28 3.46
CA GLU A 133 -8.31 -11.61 2.99
C GLU A 133 -8.49 -11.77 1.47
N LEU A 134 -9.61 -11.28 0.92
CA LEU A 134 -9.82 -11.25 -0.53
C LEU A 134 -8.77 -10.39 -1.25
N LEU A 135 -8.33 -9.28 -0.68
CA LEU A 135 -7.24 -8.49 -1.24
C LEU A 135 -5.90 -9.22 -1.17
N ILE A 136 -5.62 -9.92 -0.05
CA ILE A 136 -4.40 -10.72 0.14
C ILE A 136 -4.30 -11.84 -0.90
N THR A 137 -5.42 -12.47 -1.23
CA THR A 137 -5.47 -13.65 -2.10
C THR A 137 -5.59 -13.33 -3.60
N ARG A 138 -5.89 -12.06 -3.96
CA ARG A 138 -5.99 -11.59 -5.35
C ARG A 138 -4.82 -10.66 -5.71
N LYS A 139 -4.28 -10.75 -6.92
CA LYS A 139 -3.14 -9.95 -7.42
C LYS A 139 -1.96 -9.94 -6.44
N SER A 140 -1.72 -11.06 -5.77
CA SER A 140 -0.79 -11.19 -4.65
C SER A 140 0.66 -11.07 -5.10
N TRP A 141 1.43 -10.23 -4.44
CA TRP A 141 2.88 -10.14 -4.50
C TRP A 141 3.40 -9.42 -3.26
N TRP A 142 4.65 -9.64 -2.88
CA TRP A 142 5.23 -9.18 -1.62
C TRP A 142 5.01 -7.68 -1.31
N ASP A 143 4.97 -6.82 -2.31
CA ASP A 143 4.84 -5.36 -2.18
C ASP A 143 3.50 -4.90 -1.60
N THR A 144 2.37 -5.46 -2.07
CA THR A 144 1.04 -5.19 -1.49
C THR A 144 0.79 -6.00 -0.24
N ILE A 145 1.33 -7.22 -0.16
CA ILE A 145 1.21 -8.10 1.00
C ILE A 145 1.85 -7.47 2.23
N ASP A 146 3.04 -6.91 2.10
CA ASP A 146 3.73 -6.23 3.21
C ASP A 146 2.96 -4.97 3.68
N ALA A 147 2.31 -4.26 2.74
CA ALA A 147 1.46 -3.13 3.08
C ALA A 147 0.15 -3.57 3.80
N LEU A 148 -0.48 -4.67 3.37
CA LEU A 148 -1.65 -5.25 4.03
C LEU A 148 -1.28 -5.85 5.39
N GLY A 149 -0.10 -6.44 5.54
CA GLY A 149 0.41 -6.89 6.83
C GLY A 149 0.42 -5.77 7.88
N LYS A 150 0.80 -4.56 7.48
CA LYS A 150 0.73 -3.38 8.35
C LYS A 150 -0.71 -3.01 8.73
N VAL A 151 -1.67 -3.12 7.79
CA VAL A 151 -3.10 -2.89 8.06
C VAL A 151 -3.60 -3.88 9.10
N ILE A 152 -3.32 -5.18 8.89
CA ILE A 152 -3.67 -6.25 9.83
C ILE A 152 -3.02 -6.03 11.21
N GLY A 153 -1.77 -5.59 11.25
CA GLY A 153 -1.10 -5.25 12.51
C GLY A 153 -1.78 -4.11 13.27
N GLY A 154 -2.32 -3.12 12.56
CA GLY A 154 -3.11 -2.05 13.17
C GLY A 154 -4.45 -2.55 13.72
N ILE A 155 -5.15 -3.42 12.99
CA ILE A 155 -6.37 -4.07 13.48
C ILE A 155 -6.06 -4.92 14.72
N PHE A 156 -5.00 -5.74 14.68
CA PHE A 156 -4.59 -6.58 15.81
C PHE A 156 -4.28 -5.76 17.06
N LEU A 157 -3.65 -4.60 16.91
CA LEU A 157 -3.32 -3.72 18.03
C LEU A 157 -4.57 -3.19 18.73
N ASN A 158 -5.61 -2.86 17.97
CA ASN A 158 -6.88 -2.34 18.49
C ASN A 158 -7.84 -3.45 18.93
N PHE A 159 -7.75 -4.63 18.31
CA PHE A 159 -8.64 -5.79 18.49
C PHE A 159 -7.81 -7.08 18.63
N PRO A 160 -7.19 -7.32 19.81
CA PRO A 160 -6.36 -8.52 20.04
C PRO A 160 -7.12 -9.85 19.89
N GLU A 161 -8.44 -9.82 19.94
CA GLU A 161 -9.31 -10.99 19.74
C GLU A 161 -9.22 -11.60 18.32
N ILE A 162 -8.62 -10.92 17.34
CA ILE A 162 -8.34 -11.52 16.02
C ILE A 162 -7.16 -12.51 16.04
N ARG A 163 -6.48 -12.70 17.19
CA ARG A 163 -5.37 -13.65 17.35
C ARG A 163 -5.64 -15.04 16.76
N PRO A 164 -6.81 -15.70 16.98
CA PRO A 164 -7.11 -16.98 16.38
C PRO A 164 -7.08 -16.97 14.85
N GLN A 165 -7.53 -15.88 14.22
CA GLN A 165 -7.47 -15.72 12.77
C GLN A 165 -6.04 -15.63 12.26
N LEU A 166 -5.15 -14.92 12.97
CA LEU A 166 -3.73 -14.82 12.60
C LEU A 166 -3.03 -16.19 12.73
N ILE A 167 -3.36 -16.97 13.77
CA ILE A 167 -2.85 -18.33 13.92
C ILE A 167 -3.37 -19.22 12.79
N HIS A 168 -4.65 -19.14 12.45
CA HIS A 168 -5.25 -19.86 11.31
C HIS A 168 -4.53 -19.50 9.99
N TRP A 169 -4.32 -18.20 9.70
CA TRP A 169 -3.60 -17.77 8.51
C TRP A 169 -2.16 -18.26 8.47
N SER A 170 -1.50 -18.39 9.63
CA SER A 170 -0.11 -18.84 9.69
C SER A 170 0.10 -20.30 9.24
N GLN A 171 -0.99 -21.07 9.18
CA GLN A 171 -1.01 -22.48 8.76
C GLN A 171 -1.73 -22.69 7.42
N HIS A 172 -2.21 -21.62 6.78
CA HIS A 172 -3.02 -21.69 5.58
C HIS A 172 -2.18 -22.14 4.36
N ASP A 173 -2.81 -22.83 3.37
CA ASP A 173 -2.12 -23.25 2.14
C ASP A 173 -1.61 -22.08 1.30
N ASN A 174 -2.33 -20.94 1.32
CA ASN A 174 -1.89 -19.72 0.62
C ASN A 174 -0.72 -19.06 1.35
N ILE A 175 0.44 -19.03 0.68
CA ILE A 175 1.67 -18.45 1.25
C ILE A 175 1.56 -16.96 1.61
N TRP A 176 0.66 -16.23 0.97
CA TRP A 176 0.51 -14.79 1.21
C TRP A 176 -0.27 -14.51 2.50
N LEU A 177 -1.25 -15.35 2.86
CA LEU A 177 -1.89 -15.31 4.17
C LEU A 177 -0.90 -15.65 5.28
N ARG A 178 -0.07 -16.70 5.08
CA ARG A 178 1.03 -17.02 6.02
C ARG A 178 1.99 -15.86 6.18
N ARG A 179 2.39 -15.20 5.06
CA ARG A 179 3.29 -14.08 5.11
C ARG A 179 2.68 -12.89 5.86
N VAL A 180 1.41 -12.54 5.62
CA VAL A 180 0.72 -11.48 6.38
C VAL A 180 0.69 -11.80 7.87
N ALA A 181 0.39 -13.04 8.26
CA ALA A 181 0.41 -13.44 9.66
C ALA A 181 1.80 -13.26 10.30
N ILE A 182 2.89 -13.58 9.59
CA ILE A 182 4.27 -13.40 10.08
C ILE A 182 4.61 -11.91 10.19
N ASP A 183 4.22 -11.10 9.21
CA ASP A 183 4.66 -9.71 9.07
C ASP A 183 3.75 -8.70 9.80
N CYS A 184 2.55 -9.10 10.27
CA CYS A 184 1.56 -8.18 10.85
C CYS A 184 2.10 -7.39 12.06
N GLN A 185 3.06 -7.92 12.79
CA GLN A 185 3.64 -7.25 13.97
C GLN A 185 4.93 -6.45 13.69
N LEU A 186 5.38 -6.34 12.42
CA LEU A 186 6.67 -5.71 12.06
C LEU A 186 6.88 -4.30 12.65
N SER A 187 5.84 -3.51 12.79
CA SER A 187 5.92 -2.12 13.25
C SER A 187 5.53 -1.92 14.73
N LEU A 188 5.12 -2.98 15.44
CA LEU A 188 4.54 -2.88 16.79
C LEU A 188 5.58 -2.67 17.89
N LYS A 189 6.87 -2.92 17.63
CA LYS A 189 7.98 -2.66 18.56
C LYS A 189 7.73 -3.27 19.95
N GLN A 190 7.58 -2.43 20.98
CA GLN A 190 7.32 -2.86 22.37
C GLN A 190 5.95 -3.52 22.55
N GLN A 191 5.00 -3.22 21.66
CA GLN A 191 3.64 -3.78 21.68
C GLN A 191 3.56 -5.15 20.97
N THR A 192 4.69 -5.67 20.46
CA THR A 192 4.75 -7.00 19.85
C THR A 192 4.37 -8.08 20.85
N ASP A 193 3.33 -8.86 20.54
CA ASP A 193 3.01 -10.10 21.25
C ASP A 193 4.04 -11.18 20.89
N LYS A 194 5.01 -11.39 21.80
CA LYS A 194 6.09 -12.35 21.62
C LYS A 194 5.60 -13.79 21.50
N ALA A 195 4.53 -14.12 22.22
CA ALA A 195 3.98 -15.47 22.21
C ALA A 195 3.32 -15.76 20.84
N LEU A 196 2.52 -14.83 20.34
CA LEU A 196 1.94 -14.93 19.00
C LEU A 196 3.00 -14.97 17.91
N LEU A 197 4.01 -14.09 17.97
CA LEU A 197 5.12 -14.06 17.00
C LEU A 197 5.86 -15.41 16.98
N SER A 198 6.16 -15.95 18.15
CA SER A 198 6.80 -17.26 18.31
C SER A 198 5.96 -18.38 17.70
N GLU A 199 4.68 -18.44 18.02
CA GLU A 199 3.74 -19.45 17.54
C GLU A 199 3.61 -19.43 16.00
N ILE A 200 3.37 -18.26 15.42
CA ILE A 200 3.25 -18.08 13.97
C ILE A 200 4.54 -18.48 13.25
N ILE A 201 5.71 -18.12 13.77
CA ILE A 201 6.98 -18.51 13.17
C ILE A 201 7.18 -20.04 13.27
N GLN A 202 6.85 -20.66 14.39
CA GLN A 202 6.99 -22.10 14.57
C GLN A 202 6.06 -22.89 13.64
N ASN A 203 4.85 -22.41 13.37
CA ASN A 203 3.93 -22.99 12.39
C ASN A 203 4.51 -23.02 10.97
N ASN A 204 5.57 -22.24 10.71
CA ASN A 204 6.23 -22.11 9.42
C ASN A 204 7.66 -22.67 9.38
N PHE A 205 8.02 -23.53 10.32
CA PHE A 205 9.32 -24.23 10.30
C PHE A 205 9.34 -25.36 9.24
N GLY A 206 10.56 -25.73 8.83
CA GLY A 206 10.79 -26.91 8.00
C GLY A 206 10.36 -26.81 6.54
N GLN A 207 9.95 -25.64 6.06
CA GLN A 207 9.53 -25.44 4.67
C GLN A 207 10.58 -24.66 3.85
N SER A 208 10.53 -24.78 2.52
CA SER A 208 11.52 -24.22 1.59
C SER A 208 11.10 -22.90 0.94
N GLU A 209 9.85 -22.43 1.16
CA GLU A 209 9.30 -21.25 0.47
C GLU A 209 10.10 -19.98 0.80
N PHE A 210 10.65 -19.36 -0.25
CA PHE A 210 11.52 -18.20 -0.11
C PHE A 210 10.83 -17.02 0.61
N PHE A 211 9.61 -16.69 0.20
CA PHE A 211 8.91 -15.52 0.76
C PHE A 211 8.54 -15.69 2.23
N ILE A 212 8.28 -16.92 2.67
CA ILE A 212 8.00 -17.23 4.07
C ILE A 212 9.29 -17.17 4.89
N ASN A 213 10.34 -17.86 4.44
CA ASN A 213 11.62 -17.86 5.15
C ASN A 213 12.23 -16.45 5.25
N LYS A 214 12.00 -15.61 4.22
CA LYS A 214 12.41 -14.21 4.22
C LYS A 214 11.60 -13.38 5.22
N ALA A 215 10.27 -13.58 5.30
CA ALA A 215 9.38 -12.93 6.25
C ALA A 215 9.77 -13.25 7.70
N ILE A 216 10.00 -14.54 8.03
CA ILE A 216 10.47 -14.97 9.37
C ILE A 216 11.73 -14.21 9.76
N GLY A 217 12.74 -14.20 8.88
CA GLY A 217 14.00 -13.50 9.16
C GLY A 217 13.81 -12.00 9.33
N TRP A 218 12.91 -11.39 8.56
CA TRP A 218 12.61 -9.96 8.64
C TRP A 218 11.85 -9.62 9.92
N ALA A 219 10.82 -10.38 10.27
CA ALA A 219 10.05 -10.17 11.49
C ALA A 219 10.95 -10.24 12.74
N LEU A 220 11.81 -11.26 12.84
CA LEU A 220 12.77 -11.39 13.92
C LEU A 220 13.79 -10.25 13.93
N ARG A 221 14.33 -9.84 12.78
CA ARG A 221 15.27 -8.72 12.68
C ARG A 221 14.64 -7.39 13.11
N GLU A 222 13.41 -7.11 12.71
CA GLU A 222 12.71 -5.90 13.14
C GLU A 222 12.43 -5.91 14.63
N TYR A 223 11.96 -7.03 15.18
CA TYR A 223 11.76 -7.17 16.62
C TYR A 223 13.08 -7.15 17.41
N GLY A 224 14.17 -7.64 16.85
CA GLY A 224 15.51 -7.57 17.44
C GLY A 224 16.04 -6.17 17.70
N LYS A 225 15.49 -5.15 17.04
CA LYS A 225 15.78 -3.73 17.36
C LYS A 225 15.17 -3.31 18.70
N THR A 226 14.13 -4.01 19.16
CA THR A 226 13.41 -3.73 20.40
C THR A 226 13.84 -4.68 21.50
N ASN A 227 14.02 -5.96 21.19
CA ASN A 227 14.39 -7.00 22.15
C ASN A 227 15.44 -7.98 21.55
N PRO A 228 16.71 -7.56 21.47
CA PRO A 228 17.77 -8.34 20.85
C PRO A 228 18.03 -9.68 21.55
N ASP A 229 17.96 -9.73 22.87
CA ASP A 229 18.25 -10.94 23.63
C ASP A 229 17.18 -12.00 23.43
N TRP A 230 15.91 -11.61 23.38
CA TRP A 230 14.83 -12.54 23.05
C TRP A 230 15.04 -13.15 21.67
N VAL A 231 15.39 -12.34 20.66
CA VAL A 231 15.60 -12.84 19.30
C VAL A 231 16.82 -13.77 19.23
N LYS A 232 17.94 -13.43 19.90
CA LYS A 232 19.11 -14.32 19.97
C LYS A 232 18.76 -15.68 20.57
N ASN A 233 18.06 -15.67 21.72
CA ASN A 233 17.62 -16.88 22.41
C ASN A 233 16.65 -17.69 21.55
N PHE A 234 15.66 -17.04 20.92
CA PHE A 234 14.71 -17.71 20.03
C PHE A 234 15.42 -18.41 18.87
N VAL A 235 16.33 -17.71 18.19
CA VAL A 235 17.09 -18.27 17.06
C VAL A 235 17.99 -19.42 17.53
N GLN A 236 18.62 -19.31 18.71
CA GLN A 236 19.47 -20.37 19.26
C GLN A 236 18.65 -21.62 19.57
N GLN A 237 17.49 -21.48 20.22
CA GLN A 237 16.60 -22.59 20.58
C GLN A 237 16.00 -23.32 19.38
N HIS A 238 15.76 -22.60 18.27
CA HIS A 238 15.06 -23.16 17.12
C HIS A 238 15.95 -23.31 15.88
N ARG A 239 17.25 -23.14 16.00
CA ARG A 239 18.21 -23.06 14.90
C ARG A 239 18.12 -24.21 13.90
N GLU A 240 17.95 -25.43 14.37
CA GLU A 240 17.87 -26.64 13.55
C GLU A 240 16.59 -26.75 12.74
N LYS A 241 15.49 -26.11 13.21
CA LYS A 241 14.18 -26.10 12.55
C LYS A 241 14.01 -24.91 11.61
N MET A 242 14.85 -23.88 11.75
CA MET A 242 14.79 -22.67 10.94
C MET A 242 15.60 -22.81 9.65
N ALA A 243 15.08 -22.30 8.56
CA ALA A 243 15.85 -22.16 7.33
C ALA A 243 17.07 -21.25 7.54
N GLN A 244 18.20 -21.56 6.90
CA GLN A 244 19.42 -20.75 7.01
C GLN A 244 19.20 -19.28 6.60
N LEU A 245 18.32 -19.05 5.59
CA LEU A 245 17.89 -17.71 5.20
C LEU A 245 17.28 -16.94 6.37
N SER A 246 16.35 -17.56 7.07
CA SER A 246 15.67 -16.95 8.24
C SER A 246 16.64 -16.61 9.34
N VAL A 247 17.56 -17.54 9.70
CA VAL A 247 18.59 -17.31 10.72
C VAL A 247 19.51 -16.15 10.34
N ARG A 248 20.02 -16.16 9.09
CA ARG A 248 20.93 -15.09 8.60
C ARG A 248 20.26 -13.72 8.63
N GLU A 249 19.01 -13.63 8.18
CA GLU A 249 18.28 -12.36 8.16
C GLU A 249 17.92 -11.88 9.57
N ALA A 250 17.52 -12.78 10.47
CA ALA A 250 17.21 -12.45 11.88
C ALA A 250 18.41 -11.84 12.60
N LEU A 251 19.61 -12.43 12.44
CA LEU A 251 20.82 -12.02 13.15
C LEU A 251 21.61 -10.90 12.46
N LYS A 252 21.22 -10.45 11.26
CA LYS A 252 22.01 -9.53 10.41
C LYS A 252 22.45 -8.23 11.11
N ARG A 253 21.72 -7.77 12.11
CA ARG A 253 21.99 -6.51 12.84
C ARG A 253 22.17 -6.72 14.35
N LEU A 254 22.18 -7.95 14.80
CA LEU A 254 22.40 -8.33 16.20
C LEU A 254 23.87 -8.74 16.36
N LYS A 255 24.70 -7.78 16.79
CA LYS A 255 26.09 -8.03 17.20
C LYS A 255 26.13 -8.54 18.63
#